data_23617afda274da33a1e33f9a868f58c8
#
_entry.id   23617afda274da33a1e33f9a868f58c8
#
_cell.length_a   1.000
_cell.length_b   1.000
_cell.length_c   1.000
_cell.angle_alpha   90.00
_cell.angle_beta   90.00
_cell.angle_gamma   90.00
#
_symmetry.space_group_name_H-M   'P 1'
#
loop_
_entity.id
_entity.type
_entity.pdbx_description
1 polymer ?
#
loop_
_entity_poly.entity_id
_entity_poly.type
_entity_poly.pdbx_seq_one_letter_code
_entity_poly.pdbx_strand_id
1 'polypeptide(L)'
;YLKFELENGQKVQITANITVFVPRGNYQLLCTKIEPDGIGSLALAYEQLKTKLQAKGYFEQSIKKHLPKYPKKIAIVTSPTGAAIEDMKKVASSRWNLVELILIPTLVQGAGSIEDIAKNIKFADSLNCDIVIVGRGGGNIEDLWSFNSELVADAIFNSITPIISAVGHEIDYLISDFVADIRAATPSNAMEIALPSQSEHLLYIDSLIENFEKLLKTTFEKKEQELKN
;
A
#
# COMPACT_ATOMS: atom_id res chain seq x y z
N TYR A 1 -9.46 3.36 27.07
CA TYR A 1 -8.35 2.45 26.76
C TYR A 1 -7.20 3.27 26.17
N LEU A 2 -5.98 3.10 26.76
CA LEU A 2 -4.74 3.68 26.21
C LEU A 2 -4.43 3.00 24.87
N LYS A 3 -4.11 3.79 23.86
CA LYS A 3 -3.72 3.30 22.51
C LYS A 3 -2.21 3.02 22.39
N PHE A 4 -1.44 3.24 23.45
CA PHE A 4 0.02 3.09 23.51
C PHE A 4 0.45 2.72 24.94
N GLU A 5 1.63 2.14 25.09
CA GLU A 5 2.24 1.86 26.38
C GLU A 5 2.97 3.08 26.94
N LEU A 6 2.71 3.42 28.21
CA LEU A 6 3.37 4.52 28.91
C LEU A 6 4.73 4.08 29.45
N GLU A 7 5.76 4.87 29.12
CA GLU A 7 7.12 4.64 29.62
C GLU A 7 7.57 5.77 30.56
N ASN A 8 8.47 5.45 31.50
CA ASN A 8 9.04 6.45 32.39
C ASN A 8 9.86 7.50 31.62
N GLY A 9 9.54 8.77 31.85
CA GLY A 9 10.17 9.90 31.17
C GLY A 9 9.44 10.39 29.92
N GLN A 10 8.39 9.72 29.52
CA GLN A 10 7.56 10.13 28.40
C GLN A 10 6.71 11.35 28.76
N LYS A 11 6.74 12.39 27.91
CA LYS A 11 5.90 13.57 28.03
C LYS A 11 4.54 13.29 27.43
N VAL A 12 3.48 13.55 28.19
CA VAL A 12 2.10 13.24 27.75
C VAL A 12 1.19 14.43 27.98
N GLN A 13 0.20 14.59 27.13
CA GLN A 13 -0.89 15.52 27.31
C GLN A 13 -2.08 14.77 27.91
N ILE A 14 -2.56 15.25 29.05
CA ILE A 14 -3.63 14.61 29.81
C ILE A 14 -4.88 15.51 29.80
N THR A 15 -6.01 14.97 29.37
CA THR A 15 -7.32 15.58 29.60
C THR A 15 -7.91 14.93 30.84
N ALA A 16 -8.14 15.72 31.89
CA ALA A 16 -8.60 15.21 33.18
C ALA A 16 -9.58 16.21 33.84
N ASN A 17 -10.45 15.67 34.66
CA ASN A 17 -11.30 16.45 35.56
C ASN A 17 -10.67 16.50 36.95
N ILE A 18 -10.63 17.71 37.54
CA ILE A 18 -10.15 17.87 38.90
C ILE A 18 -11.30 17.45 39.82
N THR A 19 -11.07 16.53 40.71
CA THR A 19 -12.01 16.07 41.73
C THR A 19 -11.35 16.03 43.10
N VAL A 20 -12.16 15.92 44.17
CA VAL A 20 -11.66 15.76 45.53
C VAL A 20 -11.97 14.35 46.01
N PHE A 21 -10.92 13.66 46.44
CA PHE A 21 -11.08 12.36 47.12
C PHE A 21 -11.54 12.58 48.55
N VAL A 22 -12.86 12.57 48.76
CA VAL A 22 -13.52 12.94 50.00
C VAL A 22 -12.94 12.25 51.24
N PRO A 23 -12.57 10.95 51.25
CA PRO A 23 -12.07 10.29 52.44
C PRO A 23 -10.76 10.86 53.01
N ARG A 24 -9.94 11.52 52.18
CA ARG A 24 -8.64 12.07 52.56
C ARG A 24 -8.50 13.56 52.30
N GLY A 25 -9.52 14.22 51.71
CA GLY A 25 -9.45 15.63 51.37
C GLY A 25 -8.42 16.01 50.28
N ASN A 26 -7.88 15.05 49.56
CA ASN A 26 -6.83 15.30 48.55
C ASN A 26 -7.47 15.63 47.20
N TYR A 27 -6.86 16.54 46.47
CA TYR A 27 -7.17 16.76 45.06
C TYR A 27 -6.64 15.58 44.21
N GLN A 28 -7.41 15.13 43.29
CA GLN A 28 -7.02 14.10 42.29
C GLN A 28 -7.45 14.51 40.91
N LEU A 29 -6.71 14.04 39.89
CA LEU A 29 -7.04 14.17 38.49
C LEU A 29 -7.68 12.87 38.00
N LEU A 30 -8.94 12.95 37.59
CA LEU A 30 -9.59 11.84 36.92
C LEU A 30 -9.32 11.96 35.41
N CYS A 31 -8.30 11.22 34.95
CA CYS A 31 -7.86 11.25 33.56
C CYS A 31 -8.92 10.58 32.65
N THR A 32 -9.43 11.32 31.68
CA THR A 32 -10.37 10.82 30.67
C THR A 32 -9.66 10.50 29.35
N LYS A 33 -8.54 11.17 29.08
CA LYS A 33 -7.75 10.97 27.86
C LYS A 33 -6.28 11.23 28.18
N ILE A 34 -5.41 10.37 27.65
CA ILE A 34 -3.95 10.55 27.70
C ILE A 34 -3.45 10.40 26.27
N GLU A 35 -2.75 11.40 25.80
CA GLU A 35 -2.11 11.42 24.49
C GLU A 35 -0.61 11.74 24.66
N PRO A 36 0.23 11.18 23.83
CA PRO A 36 1.63 11.55 23.81
C PRO A 36 1.77 13.04 23.42
N ASP A 37 2.69 13.78 24.04
CA ASP A 37 2.94 15.19 23.75
C ASP A 37 4.02 15.33 22.66
N GLY A 38 3.59 15.77 21.46
CA GLY A 38 4.48 16.18 20.38
C GLY A 38 4.95 15.06 19.42
N ILE A 39 5.73 15.46 18.42
CA ILE A 39 6.26 14.62 17.33
C ILE A 39 7.09 13.44 17.88
N GLY A 40 7.79 13.63 19.00
CA GLY A 40 8.60 12.57 19.64
C GLY A 40 7.81 11.37 20.14
N SER A 41 6.55 11.54 20.47
CA SER A 41 5.70 10.45 20.98
C SER A 41 5.06 9.62 19.88
N LEU A 42 4.73 10.24 18.76
CA LEU A 42 4.30 9.51 17.55
C LEU A 42 5.47 8.69 17.01
N ALA A 43 6.68 9.23 17.01
CA ALA A 43 7.87 8.50 16.59
C ALA A 43 8.15 7.29 17.50
N LEU A 44 7.98 7.43 18.82
CA LEU A 44 8.13 6.32 19.76
C LEU A 44 7.07 5.22 19.53
N ALA A 45 5.80 5.60 19.37
CA ALA A 45 4.71 4.66 19.09
C ALA A 45 4.94 3.90 17.77
N TYR A 46 5.47 4.59 16.76
CA TYR A 46 5.85 3.98 15.47
C TYR A 46 6.97 2.95 15.66
N GLU A 47 8.05 3.28 16.35
CA GLU A 47 9.17 2.36 16.57
C GLU A 47 8.77 1.15 17.44
N GLN A 48 7.92 1.33 18.46
CA GLN A 48 7.37 0.25 19.26
C GLN A 48 6.53 -0.71 18.40
N LEU A 49 5.62 -0.16 17.59
CA LEU A 49 4.78 -0.96 16.70
C LEU A 49 5.63 -1.68 15.64
N LYS A 50 6.60 -0.99 15.04
CA LYS A 50 7.53 -1.58 14.06
C LYS A 50 8.30 -2.75 14.66
N THR A 51 8.88 -2.59 15.84
CA THR A 51 9.60 -3.66 16.55
C THR A 51 8.69 -4.85 16.86
N LYS A 52 7.47 -4.59 17.32
CA LYS A 52 6.46 -5.62 17.61
C LYS A 52 6.10 -6.43 16.36
N LEU A 53 5.82 -5.77 15.24
CA LEU A 53 5.44 -6.43 13.99
C LEU A 53 6.62 -7.15 13.33
N GLN A 54 7.81 -6.61 13.46
CA GLN A 54 9.04 -7.27 13.02
C GLN A 54 9.28 -8.58 13.79
N ALA A 55 9.09 -8.58 15.11
CA ALA A 55 9.18 -9.79 15.93
C ALA A 55 8.12 -10.85 15.57
N LYS A 56 6.95 -10.42 15.04
CA LYS A 56 5.92 -11.31 14.49
C LYS A 56 6.22 -11.83 13.08
N GLY A 57 7.31 -11.40 12.42
CA GLY A 57 7.69 -11.81 11.08
C GLY A 57 6.96 -11.11 9.93
N TYR A 58 6.20 -10.02 10.19
CA TYR A 58 5.37 -9.34 9.18
C TYR A 58 6.16 -8.71 8.03
N PHE A 59 7.47 -8.49 8.21
CA PHE A 59 8.35 -7.80 7.25
C PHE A 59 9.25 -8.75 6.47
N GLU A 60 9.14 -10.07 6.69
CA GLU A 60 10.00 -11.05 6.04
C GLU A 60 9.78 -11.08 4.53
N GLN A 61 10.86 -11.05 3.77
CA GLN A 61 10.79 -11.11 2.31
C GLN A 61 10.27 -12.45 1.78
N SER A 62 10.47 -13.53 2.56
CA SER A 62 10.03 -14.88 2.20
C SER A 62 8.52 -15.05 2.10
N ILE A 63 7.75 -14.20 2.79
CA ILE A 63 6.28 -14.24 2.78
C ILE A 63 5.65 -13.31 1.76
N LYS A 64 6.45 -12.42 1.13
CA LYS A 64 5.93 -11.47 0.14
C LYS A 64 5.49 -12.18 -1.12
N LYS A 65 4.28 -11.83 -1.56
CA LYS A 65 3.67 -12.39 -2.77
C LYS A 65 4.19 -11.70 -4.02
N HIS A 66 4.37 -12.46 -5.08
CA HIS A 66 4.73 -11.92 -6.38
C HIS A 66 3.51 -11.38 -7.11
N LEU A 67 3.68 -10.25 -7.81
CA LEU A 67 2.63 -9.73 -8.67
C LEU A 67 2.49 -10.57 -9.93
N PRO A 68 1.26 -10.80 -10.42
CA PRO A 68 1.04 -11.40 -11.72
C PRO A 68 1.53 -10.48 -12.84
N LYS A 69 2.18 -11.06 -13.85
CA LYS A 69 2.74 -10.29 -14.98
C LYS A 69 1.69 -9.55 -15.81
N TYR A 70 0.48 -10.11 -15.91
CA TYR A 70 -0.64 -9.59 -16.71
C TYR A 70 -1.92 -9.57 -15.86
N PRO A 71 -2.07 -8.61 -14.95
CA PRO A 71 -3.27 -8.53 -14.12
C PRO A 71 -4.47 -8.14 -14.97
N LYS A 72 -5.60 -8.78 -14.73
CA LYS A 72 -6.87 -8.48 -15.39
C LYS A 72 -7.75 -7.58 -14.54
N LYS A 73 -7.63 -7.68 -13.22
CA LYS A 73 -8.48 -6.98 -12.27
C LYS A 73 -7.66 -6.46 -11.09
N ILE A 74 -7.73 -5.14 -10.86
CA ILE A 74 -7.03 -4.46 -9.76
C ILE A 74 -8.05 -3.75 -8.89
N ALA A 75 -8.04 -4.05 -7.58
CA ALA A 75 -8.80 -3.29 -6.60
C ALA A 75 -7.98 -2.11 -6.08
N ILE A 76 -8.60 -0.95 -5.95
CA ILE A 76 -7.96 0.28 -5.48
C ILE A 76 -8.71 0.76 -4.23
N VAL A 77 -8.05 0.64 -3.08
CA VAL A 77 -8.52 1.08 -1.77
C VAL A 77 -8.01 2.50 -1.52
N THR A 78 -8.83 3.49 -1.81
CA THR A 78 -8.47 4.92 -1.71
C THR A 78 -9.70 5.82 -1.60
N SER A 79 -9.47 7.11 -1.36
CA SER A 79 -10.55 8.11 -1.38
C SER A 79 -11.14 8.24 -2.79
N PRO A 80 -12.47 8.29 -2.95
CA PRO A 80 -13.12 8.40 -4.26
C PRO A 80 -12.92 9.75 -4.96
N THR A 81 -12.56 10.80 -4.22
CA THR A 81 -12.46 12.19 -4.71
C THR A 81 -11.02 12.72 -4.75
N GLY A 82 -10.03 11.89 -4.48
CA GLY A 82 -8.63 12.29 -4.42
C GLY A 82 -7.96 12.34 -5.80
N ALA A 83 -6.92 13.17 -5.94
CA ALA A 83 -6.07 13.19 -7.14
C ALA A 83 -5.43 11.81 -7.43
N ALA A 84 -5.16 11.02 -6.38
CA ALA A 84 -4.56 9.71 -6.50
C ALA A 84 -5.30 8.76 -7.45
N ILE A 85 -6.65 8.72 -7.39
CA ILE A 85 -7.44 7.82 -8.24
C ILE A 85 -7.40 8.28 -9.71
N GLU A 86 -7.42 9.58 -9.97
CA GLU A 86 -7.36 10.10 -11.33
C GLU A 86 -5.98 9.86 -11.96
N ASP A 87 -4.91 10.03 -11.19
CA ASP A 87 -3.56 9.70 -11.61
C ASP A 87 -3.39 8.21 -11.92
N MET A 88 -3.93 7.33 -11.07
CA MET A 88 -3.91 5.89 -11.31
C MET A 88 -4.67 5.50 -12.57
N LYS A 89 -5.87 6.06 -12.80
CA LYS A 89 -6.65 5.82 -14.03
C LYS A 89 -5.90 6.26 -15.28
N LYS A 90 -5.26 7.43 -15.23
CA LYS A 90 -4.48 7.98 -16.35
C LYS A 90 -3.32 7.06 -16.71
N VAL A 91 -2.57 6.60 -15.72
CA VAL A 91 -1.46 5.65 -15.94
C VAL A 91 -1.98 4.33 -16.49
N ALA A 92 -3.05 3.76 -15.92
CA ALA A 92 -3.62 2.51 -16.40
C ALA A 92 -4.07 2.58 -17.85
N SER A 93 -4.79 3.65 -18.23
CA SER A 93 -5.29 3.85 -19.60
C SER A 93 -4.18 3.98 -20.64
N SER A 94 -3.05 4.61 -20.27
CA SER A 94 -1.93 4.80 -21.18
C SER A 94 -0.99 3.59 -21.24
N ARG A 95 -0.86 2.85 -20.14
CA ARG A 95 0.12 1.76 -20.02
C ARG A 95 -0.44 0.39 -20.36
N TRP A 96 -1.69 0.10 -19.92
CA TRP A 96 -2.34 -1.19 -20.13
C TRP A 96 -3.85 -1.07 -20.01
N ASN A 97 -4.54 -0.82 -21.10
CA ASN A 97 -5.98 -0.56 -21.14
C ASN A 97 -6.86 -1.82 -21.02
N LEU A 98 -6.26 -3.01 -20.89
CA LEU A 98 -6.96 -4.29 -20.77
C LEU A 98 -7.28 -4.67 -19.32
N VAL A 99 -6.92 -3.83 -18.35
CA VAL A 99 -7.16 -4.08 -16.92
C VAL A 99 -8.49 -3.47 -16.47
N GLU A 100 -9.25 -4.23 -15.69
CA GLU A 100 -10.42 -3.73 -14.95
C GLU A 100 -9.97 -3.10 -13.63
N LEU A 101 -10.37 -1.86 -13.36
CA LEU A 101 -10.09 -1.16 -12.10
C LEU A 101 -11.34 -1.10 -11.25
N ILE A 102 -11.28 -1.64 -10.04
CA ILE A 102 -12.36 -1.60 -9.06
C ILE A 102 -12.00 -0.61 -7.96
N LEU A 103 -12.65 0.55 -7.94
CA LEU A 103 -12.49 1.50 -6.84
C LEU A 103 -13.31 1.05 -5.63
N ILE A 104 -12.65 0.97 -4.49
CA ILE A 104 -13.25 0.74 -3.18
C ILE A 104 -13.16 2.05 -2.39
N PRO A 105 -14.25 2.83 -2.34
CA PRO A 105 -14.27 4.10 -1.63
C PRO A 105 -13.92 3.92 -0.16
N THR A 106 -12.87 4.58 0.29
CA THR A 106 -12.29 4.37 1.62
C THR A 106 -11.93 5.70 2.26
N LEU A 107 -12.27 5.83 3.54
CA LEU A 107 -11.81 6.94 4.36
C LEU A 107 -10.34 6.71 4.72
N VAL A 108 -9.42 7.48 4.11
CA VAL A 108 -7.96 7.28 4.25
C VAL A 108 -7.31 8.19 5.30
N GLN A 109 -8.10 9.06 5.94
CA GLN A 109 -7.63 10.00 6.98
C GLN A 109 -8.75 10.36 7.95
N GLY A 110 -8.40 10.85 9.14
CA GLY A 110 -9.36 11.29 10.16
C GLY A 110 -9.91 10.15 11.01
N ALA A 111 -10.89 10.48 11.84
CA ALA A 111 -11.49 9.52 12.78
C ALA A 111 -12.21 8.38 12.03
N GLY A 112 -11.92 7.13 12.40
CA GLY A 112 -12.53 5.94 11.80
C GLY A 112 -11.83 5.45 10.53
N SER A 113 -10.79 6.13 10.04
CA SER A 113 -10.06 5.72 8.83
C SER A 113 -9.32 4.40 8.99
N ILE A 114 -8.78 4.11 10.16
CA ILE A 114 -8.07 2.86 10.47
C ILE A 114 -8.99 1.65 10.24
N GLU A 115 -10.17 1.70 10.82
CA GLU A 115 -11.17 0.64 10.73
C GLU A 115 -11.69 0.50 9.29
N ASP A 116 -11.91 1.63 8.60
CA ASP A 116 -12.42 1.64 7.24
C ASP A 116 -11.38 1.09 6.25
N ILE A 117 -10.10 1.48 6.38
CA ILE A 117 -9.00 0.93 5.58
C ILE A 117 -8.90 -0.58 5.77
N ALA A 118 -8.84 -1.05 7.04
CA ALA A 118 -8.68 -2.47 7.33
C ALA A 118 -9.88 -3.30 6.83
N LYS A 119 -11.10 -2.78 6.96
CA LYS A 119 -12.33 -3.40 6.44
C LYS A 119 -12.30 -3.48 4.92
N ASN A 120 -11.91 -2.40 4.26
CA ASN A 120 -11.94 -2.31 2.80
C ASN A 120 -10.78 -3.10 2.14
N ILE A 121 -9.65 -3.30 2.82
CA ILE A 121 -8.62 -4.26 2.38
C ILE A 121 -9.18 -5.69 2.39
N LYS A 122 -9.86 -6.10 3.48
CA LYS A 122 -10.49 -7.43 3.56
C LYS A 122 -11.59 -7.61 2.51
N PHE A 123 -12.36 -6.55 2.24
CA PHE A 123 -13.37 -6.56 1.19
C PHE A 123 -12.73 -6.70 -0.19
N ALA A 124 -11.65 -5.94 -0.47
CA ALA A 124 -10.88 -6.05 -1.72
C ALA A 124 -10.39 -7.48 -1.96
N ASP A 125 -9.84 -8.12 -0.92
CA ASP A 125 -9.35 -9.49 -0.98
C ASP A 125 -10.46 -10.51 -1.35
N SER A 126 -11.70 -10.25 -0.90
CA SER A 126 -12.86 -11.10 -1.22
C SER A 126 -13.37 -10.98 -2.65
N LEU A 127 -12.92 -9.98 -3.42
CA LEU A 127 -13.37 -9.74 -4.80
C LEU A 127 -12.63 -10.58 -5.85
N ASN A 128 -11.69 -11.42 -5.44
CA ASN A 128 -10.83 -12.22 -6.33
C ASN A 128 -10.12 -11.35 -7.39
N CYS A 129 -9.57 -10.23 -6.95
CA CYS A 129 -8.72 -9.38 -7.77
C CYS A 129 -7.31 -9.98 -7.86
N ASP A 130 -6.59 -9.62 -8.91
CA ASP A 130 -5.21 -10.06 -9.12
C ASP A 130 -4.22 -9.28 -8.24
N ILE A 131 -4.54 -8.00 -7.96
CA ILE A 131 -3.73 -7.08 -7.15
C ILE A 131 -4.68 -6.17 -6.36
N VAL A 132 -4.30 -5.81 -5.14
CA VAL A 132 -4.91 -4.74 -4.36
C VAL A 132 -3.91 -3.60 -4.22
N ILE A 133 -4.30 -2.39 -4.58
CA ILE A 133 -3.51 -1.17 -4.35
C ILE A 133 -4.15 -0.42 -3.19
N VAL A 134 -3.40 -0.21 -2.13
CA VAL A 134 -3.79 0.61 -0.99
C VAL A 134 -3.02 1.90 -1.09
N GLY A 135 -3.73 2.99 -1.32
CA GLY A 135 -3.05 4.24 -1.63
C GLY A 135 -3.78 5.47 -1.12
N ARG A 136 -3.01 6.55 -1.02
CA ARG A 136 -3.48 7.89 -0.73
C ARG A 136 -2.66 8.90 -1.52
N GLY A 137 -3.30 9.99 -1.92
CA GLY A 137 -2.60 11.18 -2.41
C GLY A 137 -1.80 11.88 -1.31
N GLY A 138 -1.00 12.87 -1.66
CA GLY A 138 -0.20 13.65 -0.72
C GLY A 138 -1.02 14.25 0.43
N GLY A 139 -0.35 14.57 1.51
CA GLY A 139 -0.93 15.17 2.73
C GLY A 139 0.12 15.28 3.83
N ASN A 140 -0.25 15.81 4.97
CA ASN A 140 0.63 15.92 6.12
C ASN A 140 0.90 14.53 6.72
N ILE A 141 2.04 14.40 7.41
CA ILE A 141 2.46 13.14 8.06
C ILE A 141 1.42 12.64 9.09
N GLU A 142 0.71 13.54 9.76
CA GLU A 142 -0.37 13.21 10.69
C GLU A 142 -1.55 12.51 10.00
N ASP A 143 -1.83 12.90 8.78
CA ASP A 143 -2.88 12.29 7.95
C ASP A 143 -2.50 10.88 7.48
N LEU A 144 -1.23 10.56 7.37
CA LEU A 144 -0.72 9.24 6.98
C LEU A 144 -0.72 8.27 8.17
N TRP A 145 -0.95 8.75 9.39
CA TRP A 145 -0.85 7.95 10.60
C TRP A 145 -1.80 6.75 10.63
N SER A 146 -2.93 6.83 9.93
CA SER A 146 -3.88 5.72 9.80
C SER A 146 -3.26 4.43 9.25
N PHE A 147 -2.20 4.57 8.45
CA PHE A 147 -1.46 3.45 7.87
C PHE A 147 -0.36 2.90 8.80
N ASN A 148 -0.12 3.57 9.94
CA ASN A 148 0.77 3.13 11.02
C ASN A 148 -0.02 2.46 12.15
N SER A 149 -1.00 1.61 11.82
CA SER A 149 -1.79 0.89 12.80
C SER A 149 -1.64 -0.63 12.68
N GLU A 150 -1.69 -1.34 13.80
CA GLU A 150 -1.64 -2.80 13.82
C GLU A 150 -2.83 -3.40 13.07
N LEU A 151 -4.00 -2.79 13.15
CA LEU A 151 -5.21 -3.28 12.49
C LEU A 151 -5.08 -3.28 10.95
N VAL A 152 -4.48 -2.21 10.38
CA VAL A 152 -4.20 -2.14 8.95
C VAL A 152 -3.08 -3.10 8.55
N ALA A 153 -2.03 -3.19 9.38
CA ALA A 153 -0.94 -4.15 9.18
C ALA A 153 -1.46 -5.61 9.15
N ASP A 154 -2.34 -5.97 10.11
CA ASP A 154 -2.98 -7.29 10.16
C ASP A 154 -3.84 -7.55 8.91
N ALA A 155 -4.58 -6.55 8.42
CA ALA A 155 -5.40 -6.69 7.22
C ALA A 155 -4.55 -6.92 5.97
N ILE A 156 -3.41 -6.22 5.84
CA ILE A 156 -2.47 -6.40 4.75
C ILE A 156 -1.80 -7.79 4.83
N PHE A 157 -1.31 -8.15 6.00
CA PHE A 157 -0.59 -9.41 6.22
C PHE A 157 -1.44 -10.66 5.92
N ASN A 158 -2.72 -10.63 6.33
CA ASN A 158 -3.64 -11.76 6.15
C ASN A 158 -4.32 -11.78 4.78
N SER A 159 -4.10 -10.80 3.92
CA SER A 159 -4.64 -10.81 2.55
C SER A 159 -4.04 -11.97 1.74
N ILE A 160 -4.85 -12.64 0.95
CA ILE A 160 -4.40 -13.68 -0.01
C ILE A 160 -3.92 -13.00 -1.30
N THR A 161 -4.61 -11.95 -1.72
CA THR A 161 -4.26 -11.16 -2.90
C THR A 161 -3.00 -10.33 -2.62
N PRO A 162 -2.03 -10.24 -3.54
CA PRO A 162 -0.86 -9.39 -3.39
C PRO A 162 -1.25 -7.90 -3.27
N ILE A 163 -0.62 -7.21 -2.31
CA ILE A 163 -0.92 -5.82 -1.97
C ILE A 163 0.26 -4.91 -2.32
N ILE A 164 -0.04 -3.82 -3.02
CA ILE A 164 0.88 -2.69 -3.22
C ILE A 164 0.47 -1.56 -2.28
N SER A 165 1.39 -1.11 -1.40
CA SER A 165 1.24 0.12 -0.62
C SER A 165 1.75 1.30 -1.42
N ALA A 166 0.90 2.32 -1.58
CA ALA A 166 1.19 3.56 -2.31
C ALA A 166 0.81 4.78 -1.45
N VAL A 167 1.29 4.81 -0.23
CA VAL A 167 0.93 5.81 0.79
C VAL A 167 2.09 6.70 1.16
N GLY A 168 3.28 6.13 1.39
CA GLY A 168 4.49 6.84 1.80
C GLY A 168 5.14 7.57 0.63
N HIS A 169 5.76 8.74 0.92
CA HIS A 169 6.67 9.40 -0.01
C HIS A 169 8.05 8.73 0.01
N GLU A 170 8.95 9.10 -0.90
CA GLU A 170 10.26 8.45 -1.06
C GLU A 170 11.07 8.32 0.26
N ILE A 171 10.93 9.29 1.16
CA ILE A 171 11.73 9.39 2.40
C ILE A 171 11.02 8.74 3.61
N ASP A 172 9.68 8.73 3.63
CA ASP A 172 8.90 8.32 4.79
C ASP A 172 8.30 6.93 4.61
N TYR A 173 8.79 5.96 5.39
CA TYR A 173 8.26 4.61 5.41
C TYR A 173 7.19 4.44 6.48
N LEU A 174 6.03 3.95 6.08
CA LEU A 174 4.92 3.62 6.96
C LEU A 174 4.91 2.12 7.29
N ILE A 175 4.21 1.74 8.35
CA ILE A 175 4.05 0.33 8.72
C ILE A 175 3.41 -0.46 7.55
N SER A 176 2.40 0.10 6.88
CA SER A 176 1.80 -0.50 5.68
C SER A 176 2.81 -0.82 4.58
N ASP A 177 3.85 0.01 4.41
CA ASP A 177 4.87 -0.18 3.38
C ASP A 177 5.78 -1.38 3.68
N PHE A 178 6.07 -1.60 4.98
CA PHE A 178 6.86 -2.77 5.40
C PHE A 178 6.07 -4.06 5.29
N VAL A 179 4.75 -4.03 5.57
CA VAL A 179 3.89 -5.22 5.56
C VAL A 179 3.43 -5.57 4.15
N ALA A 180 3.17 -4.61 3.29
CA ALA A 180 2.75 -4.84 1.91
C ALA A 180 3.76 -5.67 1.11
N ASP A 181 3.29 -6.38 0.09
CA ASP A 181 4.15 -7.19 -0.78
C ASP A 181 5.11 -6.32 -1.59
N ILE A 182 4.63 -5.18 -2.06
CA ILE A 182 5.43 -4.18 -2.76
C ILE A 182 5.09 -2.78 -2.24
N ARG A 183 6.10 -1.93 -2.13
CA ARG A 183 5.97 -0.50 -1.88
C ARG A 183 6.09 0.28 -3.17
N ALA A 184 5.22 1.24 -3.37
CA ALA A 184 5.31 2.25 -4.40
C ALA A 184 5.45 3.66 -3.77
N ALA A 185 6.26 4.51 -4.37
CA ALA A 185 6.51 5.86 -3.86
C ALA A 185 5.31 6.81 -4.07
N THR A 186 4.46 6.51 -5.04
CA THR A 186 3.25 7.28 -5.37
C THR A 186 2.15 6.37 -5.91
N PRO A 187 0.88 6.82 -5.91
CA PRO A 187 -0.22 6.08 -6.55
C PRO A 187 0.03 5.81 -8.05
N SER A 188 0.61 6.75 -8.78
CA SER A 188 0.99 6.56 -10.18
C SER A 188 2.05 5.47 -10.33
N ASN A 189 3.07 5.50 -9.49
CA ASN A 189 4.14 4.49 -9.49
C ASN A 189 3.60 3.10 -9.13
N ALA A 190 2.58 2.99 -8.26
CA ALA A 190 1.92 1.72 -7.98
C ALA A 190 1.30 1.10 -9.23
N MET A 191 0.67 1.92 -10.08
CA MET A 191 0.13 1.45 -11.36
C MET A 191 1.23 1.06 -12.36
N GLU A 192 2.34 1.79 -12.38
CA GLU A 192 3.49 1.44 -13.23
C GLU A 192 4.10 0.09 -12.84
N ILE A 193 4.18 -0.19 -11.53
CA ILE A 193 4.66 -1.47 -11.00
C ILE A 193 3.66 -2.59 -11.28
N ALA A 194 2.36 -2.31 -11.12
CA ALA A 194 1.29 -3.29 -11.28
C ALA A 194 1.09 -3.71 -12.74
N LEU A 195 1.33 -2.81 -13.71
CA LEU A 195 0.92 -3.00 -15.10
C LEU A 195 2.12 -3.12 -16.05
N PRO A 196 2.06 -4.06 -17.01
CA PRO A 196 3.05 -4.13 -18.07
C PRO A 196 2.95 -2.91 -19.00
N SER A 197 3.99 -2.67 -19.78
CA SER A 197 4.02 -1.61 -20.80
C SER A 197 3.50 -2.16 -22.13
N GLN A 198 2.35 -1.65 -22.58
CA GLN A 198 1.78 -2.04 -23.88
C GLN A 198 2.72 -1.70 -25.05
N SER A 199 3.36 -0.55 -25.01
CA SER A 199 4.31 -0.12 -26.03
C SER A 199 5.53 -1.05 -26.15
N GLU A 200 6.09 -1.48 -25.00
CA GLU A 200 7.20 -2.44 -25.01
C GLU A 200 6.78 -3.80 -25.59
N HIS A 201 5.56 -4.24 -25.30
CA HIS A 201 5.04 -5.50 -25.86
C HIS A 201 4.81 -5.40 -27.37
N LEU A 202 4.31 -4.26 -27.87
CA LEU A 202 4.15 -4.04 -29.30
C LEU A 202 5.50 -4.03 -30.01
N LEU A 203 6.48 -3.30 -29.48
CA LEU A 203 7.85 -3.30 -30.03
C LEU A 203 8.46 -4.70 -30.05
N TYR A 204 8.23 -5.49 -29.00
CA TYR A 204 8.69 -6.88 -28.95
C TYR A 204 8.03 -7.74 -30.03
N ILE A 205 6.71 -7.59 -30.24
CA ILE A 205 6.00 -8.30 -31.32
C ILE A 205 6.55 -7.90 -32.69
N ASP A 206 6.75 -6.61 -32.93
CA ASP A 206 7.32 -6.14 -34.20
C ASP A 206 8.71 -6.75 -34.45
N SER A 207 9.57 -6.79 -33.42
CA SER A 207 10.87 -7.44 -33.52
C SER A 207 10.81 -8.94 -33.82
N LEU A 208 9.81 -9.62 -33.29
CA LEU A 208 9.57 -11.05 -33.60
C LEU A 208 9.14 -11.26 -35.05
N ILE A 209 8.28 -10.37 -35.59
CA ILE A 209 7.83 -10.41 -36.98
C ILE A 209 9.02 -10.20 -37.90
N GLU A 210 9.85 -9.16 -37.69
CA GLU A 210 11.05 -8.90 -38.48
C GLU A 210 12.03 -10.08 -38.47
N ASN A 211 12.27 -10.66 -37.29
CA ASN A 211 13.14 -11.83 -37.17
C ASN A 211 12.58 -13.07 -37.92
N PHE A 212 11.26 -13.27 -37.85
CA PHE A 212 10.59 -14.36 -38.55
C PHE A 212 10.70 -14.17 -40.07
N GLU A 213 10.44 -12.98 -40.61
CA GLU A 213 10.58 -12.66 -42.03
C GLU A 213 12.03 -12.90 -42.52
N LYS A 214 13.01 -12.47 -41.75
CA LYS A 214 14.43 -12.68 -42.04
C LYS A 214 14.78 -14.17 -42.11
N LEU A 215 14.30 -14.96 -41.13
CA LEU A 215 14.53 -16.39 -41.09
C LEU A 215 13.89 -17.09 -42.29
N LEU A 216 12.64 -16.74 -42.64
CA LEU A 216 11.97 -17.26 -43.81
C LEU A 216 12.76 -16.97 -45.07
N LYS A 217 13.15 -15.71 -45.31
CA LYS A 217 13.92 -15.31 -46.49
C LYS A 217 15.23 -16.12 -46.59
N THR A 218 15.99 -16.19 -45.52
CA THR A 218 17.24 -16.95 -45.47
C THR A 218 17.02 -18.45 -45.77
N THR A 219 15.95 -19.01 -45.24
CA THR A 219 15.61 -20.43 -45.47
C THR A 219 15.23 -20.68 -46.93
N PHE A 220 14.41 -19.78 -47.54
CA PHE A 220 14.05 -19.88 -48.94
C PHE A 220 15.28 -19.72 -49.84
N GLU A 221 16.14 -18.75 -49.61
CA GLU A 221 17.38 -18.54 -50.37
C GLU A 221 18.29 -19.77 -50.32
N LYS A 222 18.44 -20.37 -49.13
CA LYS A 222 19.22 -21.61 -48.95
C LYS A 222 18.61 -22.78 -49.73
N LYS A 223 17.31 -22.97 -49.67
CA LYS A 223 16.59 -24.04 -50.39
C LYS A 223 16.66 -23.85 -51.92
N GLU A 224 16.56 -22.61 -52.40
CA GLU A 224 16.71 -22.28 -53.81
C GLU A 224 18.12 -22.59 -54.29
N GLN A 225 19.17 -22.32 -53.49
CA GLN A 225 20.55 -22.70 -53.82
C GLN A 225 20.75 -24.21 -53.84
N GLU A 226 20.16 -24.97 -52.90
CA GLU A 226 20.22 -26.41 -52.86
C GLU A 226 19.56 -27.06 -54.10
N LEU A 227 18.49 -26.45 -54.65
CA LEU A 227 17.81 -26.91 -55.86
C LEU A 227 18.56 -26.58 -57.18
N LYS A 228 19.43 -25.58 -57.17
CA LYS A 228 20.21 -25.17 -58.33
C LYS A 228 21.55 -25.92 -58.48
N ASN A 229 21.96 -26.64 -57.44
CA ASN A 229 23.16 -27.49 -57.40
C ASN A 229 22.79 -28.96 -57.65
#